data_bb4d767b1441fad25ea591a859f0bc20
#
_entry.id   bb4d767b1441fad25ea591a859f0bc20
#
_cell.length_a   1.000
_cell.length_b   1.000
_cell.length_c   1.000
_cell.angle_alpha   90.00
_cell.angle_beta   90.00
_cell.angle_gamma   90.00
#
_symmetry.space_group_name_H-M   'P 1'
#
loop_
_entity.id
_entity.type
_entity.pdbx_description
1 polymer ?
#
loop_
_entity_poly.entity_id
_entity_poly.type
_entity_poly.pdbx_seq_one_letter_code
_entity_poly.pdbx_strand_id
1 'polypeptide(L)'
;MNTSRKEFLGALSLATAFAGCTTAGVKGGAGAPDIRPTRFPPITFDGLEPKPDFWQVRPSEIMALCERATKCSKKEVICHTPLGYPVWALFYGDFSEPAPQTNWSAGNGSTTYHNYYGNRTDGKQTFLFIAGIHGAEPECVAGAMNFIQLMETGRDFRGKADPKLLELASKYRVIVVPCVNMDGRAISPDHLRGLDWINFRRASQGYWKDGSLVGWRGSKAWFPLPLDKVGYPGGYPNSEGYNIMHDACPGDLRTEEAKALLKLAARWRVDAVLNGHSYESAPSVIRGTSIAVPENVQRSKEIRYECNCALHEAGILPQPTPTPDKDKYSPGININNLLALASGALTLTLENTVSYDRPDKPSANIRPTRKYEFTELVDVTMIVLKAYLANGLKRPFVYRGSEKVYGD
;
A
#
# COMPACT_ATOMS: atom_id res chain seq x y z
N MET A 1 -26.62 39.45 -16.31
CA MET A 1 -25.63 38.86 -17.24
C MET A 1 -25.83 37.34 -17.14
N ASN A 2 -26.45 36.77 -18.17
CA ASN A 2 -26.82 35.36 -18.25
C ASN A 2 -25.61 34.57 -18.78
N THR A 3 -24.92 33.82 -17.97
CA THR A 3 -24.04 32.75 -18.43
C THR A 3 -24.77 31.42 -18.29
N SER A 4 -24.86 30.73 -19.40
CA SER A 4 -25.80 29.65 -19.63
C SER A 4 -25.45 28.38 -18.88
N ARG A 5 -26.51 27.75 -18.40
CA ARG A 5 -26.59 26.42 -17.74
C ARG A 5 -26.07 25.22 -18.57
N LYS A 6 -25.48 25.49 -19.76
CA LYS A 6 -25.08 24.43 -20.70
C LYS A 6 -23.65 23.89 -20.53
N GLU A 7 -22.76 24.56 -19.78
CA GLU A 7 -21.39 24.11 -19.63
C GLU A 7 -21.13 23.22 -18.41
N PHE A 8 -22.15 23.07 -17.53
CA PHE A 8 -21.99 22.23 -16.32
C PHE A 8 -22.38 20.77 -16.51
N LEU A 9 -22.97 20.40 -17.65
CA LEU A 9 -23.46 19.04 -17.93
C LEU A 9 -22.46 18.18 -18.74
N GLY A 10 -21.30 18.71 -19.10
CA GLY A 10 -20.29 17.97 -19.87
C GLY A 10 -19.40 17.03 -19.06
N ALA A 11 -19.42 17.10 -17.73
CA ALA A 11 -18.49 16.36 -16.88
C ALA A 11 -19.06 15.09 -16.21
N LEU A 12 -20.33 14.73 -16.48
CA LEU A 12 -21.01 13.63 -15.78
C LEU A 12 -21.28 12.37 -16.63
N SER A 13 -20.70 12.24 -17.80
CA SER A 13 -21.00 11.07 -18.67
C SER A 13 -19.93 9.99 -18.72
N LEU A 14 -19.03 9.90 -17.73
CA LEU A 14 -17.97 8.87 -17.70
C LEU A 14 -18.23 7.69 -16.75
N ALA A 15 -19.41 7.59 -16.17
CA ALA A 15 -19.76 6.49 -15.24
C ALA A 15 -20.26 5.20 -15.92
N THR A 16 -20.44 5.15 -17.25
CA THR A 16 -21.06 4.02 -17.95
C THR A 16 -20.13 3.15 -18.80
N ALA A 17 -18.82 3.33 -18.74
CA ALA A 17 -17.86 2.54 -19.52
C ALA A 17 -17.33 1.27 -18.81
N PHE A 18 -17.88 0.87 -17.66
CA PHE A 18 -17.40 -0.30 -16.91
C PHE A 18 -18.22 -1.59 -17.10
N ALA A 19 -19.25 -1.55 -17.91
CA ALA A 19 -20.06 -2.75 -18.21
C ALA A 19 -19.78 -3.24 -19.62
N GLY A 20 -18.75 -4.06 -19.80
CA GLY A 20 -18.54 -4.69 -21.10
C GLY A 20 -17.14 -5.19 -21.40
N CYS A 21 -16.46 -5.79 -20.42
CA CYS A 21 -15.30 -6.63 -20.75
C CYS A 21 -15.68 -8.09 -20.44
N THR A 22 -16.23 -8.77 -21.44
CA THR A 22 -16.38 -10.22 -21.46
C THR A 22 -15.04 -10.86 -21.16
N THR A 23 -15.02 -11.78 -20.21
CA THR A 23 -13.88 -12.65 -19.90
C THR A 23 -13.49 -13.44 -21.14
N ALA A 24 -12.57 -12.91 -21.92
CA ALA A 24 -11.78 -13.74 -22.80
C ALA A 24 -10.90 -14.60 -21.91
N GLY A 25 -11.21 -15.89 -21.85
CA GLY A 25 -10.42 -16.87 -21.12
C GLY A 25 -8.97 -16.82 -21.60
N VAL A 26 -8.08 -16.38 -20.74
CA VAL A 26 -6.65 -16.49 -20.97
C VAL A 26 -6.33 -17.99 -20.89
N LYS A 27 -6.22 -18.61 -22.06
CA LYS A 27 -5.63 -19.95 -22.19
C LYS A 27 -4.18 -19.85 -21.73
N GLY A 28 -3.80 -20.74 -20.82
CA GLY A 28 -2.48 -20.83 -20.24
C GLY A 28 -1.36 -20.96 -21.26
N GLY A 29 -0.18 -20.44 -20.91
CA GLY A 29 1.04 -20.55 -21.67
C GLY A 29 1.67 -19.19 -22.03
N ALA A 30 1.53 -18.16 -21.18
CA ALA A 30 2.38 -16.98 -21.31
C ALA A 30 3.76 -17.36 -20.74
N GLY A 31 4.78 -17.42 -21.61
CA GLY A 31 6.17 -17.43 -21.18
C GLY A 31 6.44 -16.26 -20.22
N ALA A 32 7.47 -16.39 -19.39
CA ALA A 32 7.85 -15.31 -18.46
C ALA A 32 7.88 -13.98 -19.23
N PRO A 33 7.35 -12.89 -18.62
CA PRO A 33 7.31 -11.59 -19.26
C PRO A 33 8.74 -11.19 -19.67
N ASP A 34 8.89 -10.66 -20.87
CA ASP A 34 10.15 -10.11 -21.35
C ASP A 34 10.48 -8.84 -20.55
N ILE A 35 11.25 -9.02 -19.47
CA ILE A 35 11.63 -7.93 -18.59
C ILE A 35 12.68 -7.07 -19.28
N ARG A 36 12.32 -5.83 -19.55
CA ARG A 36 13.17 -4.87 -20.23
C ARG A 36 14.33 -4.42 -19.34
N PRO A 37 15.50 -4.13 -19.92
CA PRO A 37 16.59 -3.51 -19.17
C PRO A 37 16.17 -2.16 -18.58
N THR A 38 16.59 -1.89 -17.36
CA THR A 38 16.36 -0.58 -16.73
C THR A 38 17.24 0.48 -17.42
N ARG A 39 16.69 1.68 -17.58
CA ARG A 39 17.46 2.85 -18.07
C ARG A 39 18.55 3.27 -17.09
N PHE A 40 18.29 3.10 -15.80
CA PHE A 40 19.19 3.47 -14.72
C PHE A 40 19.69 2.20 -14.03
N PRO A 41 21.01 2.05 -13.83
CA PRO A 41 21.55 0.93 -13.08
C PRO A 41 21.13 1.03 -11.62
N PRO A 42 21.09 -0.10 -10.87
CA PRO A 42 20.89 -0.06 -9.45
C PRO A 42 21.91 0.84 -8.75
N ILE A 43 21.44 1.73 -7.86
CA ILE A 43 22.35 2.54 -7.07
C ILE A 43 22.96 1.70 -5.95
N THR A 44 24.25 1.89 -5.72
CA THR A 44 25.00 1.23 -4.65
C THR A 44 25.65 2.26 -3.77
N PHE A 45 25.87 1.91 -2.51
CA PHE A 45 26.55 2.76 -1.53
C PHE A 45 27.59 1.93 -0.79
N ASP A 46 28.77 2.51 -0.61
CA ASP A 46 29.83 1.89 0.16
C ASP A 46 29.42 1.75 1.63
N GLY A 47 29.81 0.64 2.25
CA GLY A 47 29.57 0.39 3.66
C GLY A 47 28.17 -0.09 4.04
N LEU A 48 27.28 -0.35 3.08
CA LEU A 48 26.04 -1.06 3.39
C LEU A 48 26.34 -2.50 3.81
N GLU A 49 25.74 -2.90 4.92
CA GLU A 49 25.81 -4.29 5.40
C GLU A 49 25.18 -5.24 4.38
N PRO A 50 25.66 -6.48 4.24
CA PRO A 50 24.92 -7.50 3.50
C PRO A 50 23.55 -7.74 4.13
N LYS A 51 22.51 -7.84 3.33
CA LYS A 51 21.18 -8.22 3.83
C LYS A 51 21.18 -9.68 4.31
N PRO A 52 20.50 -10.01 5.42
CA PRO A 52 20.34 -11.41 5.81
C PRO A 52 19.39 -12.16 4.86
N ASP A 53 19.47 -13.49 4.83
CA ASP A 53 18.71 -14.34 3.92
C ASP A 53 17.19 -14.19 4.07
N PHE A 54 16.69 -13.89 5.25
CA PHE A 54 15.26 -13.67 5.48
C PHE A 54 14.75 -12.32 4.94
N TRP A 55 15.64 -11.43 4.52
CA TRP A 55 15.31 -10.13 3.96
C TRP A 55 15.11 -10.23 2.44
N GLN A 56 13.99 -10.80 2.04
CA GLN A 56 13.65 -11.08 0.65
C GLN A 56 12.94 -9.88 0.04
N VAL A 57 13.65 -9.08 -0.79
CA VAL A 57 13.11 -7.82 -1.32
C VAL A 57 13.42 -7.59 -2.81
N ARG A 58 14.30 -8.39 -3.40
CA ARG A 58 14.66 -8.25 -4.81
C ARG A 58 13.50 -8.72 -5.71
N PRO A 59 13.32 -8.12 -6.89
CA PRO A 59 12.29 -8.57 -7.83
C PRO A 59 12.28 -10.07 -8.09
N SER A 60 13.46 -10.69 -8.26
CA SER A 60 13.57 -12.13 -8.46
C SER A 60 13.09 -12.94 -7.25
N GLU A 61 13.37 -12.49 -6.03
CA GLU A 61 12.95 -13.14 -4.79
C GLU A 61 11.42 -13.02 -4.62
N ILE A 62 10.86 -11.86 -4.94
CA ILE A 62 9.41 -11.59 -4.88
C ILE A 62 8.67 -12.49 -5.88
N MET A 63 9.12 -12.51 -7.14
CA MET A 63 8.53 -13.37 -8.18
C MET A 63 8.60 -14.83 -7.78
N ALA A 64 9.78 -15.31 -7.34
CA ALA A 64 9.96 -16.70 -6.95
C ALA A 64 9.05 -17.12 -5.78
N LEU A 65 8.81 -16.25 -4.78
CA LEU A 65 7.87 -16.55 -3.70
C LEU A 65 6.43 -16.60 -4.22
N CYS A 66 6.01 -15.61 -5.02
CA CYS A 66 4.65 -15.56 -5.55
C CYS A 66 4.34 -16.75 -6.46
N GLU A 67 5.29 -17.17 -7.29
CA GLU A 67 5.15 -18.31 -8.19
C GLU A 67 5.01 -19.63 -7.41
N ARG A 68 5.82 -19.84 -6.36
CA ARG A 68 5.78 -21.07 -5.56
C ARG A 68 4.67 -21.13 -4.51
N ALA A 69 3.96 -20.03 -4.22
CA ALA A 69 2.87 -20.00 -3.27
C ALA A 69 1.75 -20.98 -3.67
N THR A 70 1.31 -21.84 -2.76
CA THR A 70 0.32 -22.92 -3.01
C THR A 70 -0.79 -22.99 -1.98
N LYS A 71 -0.66 -22.32 -0.83
CA LYS A 71 -1.70 -22.27 0.22
C LYS A 71 -2.68 -21.13 0.00
N CYS A 72 -2.31 -20.13 -0.81
CA CYS A 72 -3.27 -19.14 -1.27
C CYS A 72 -4.36 -19.80 -2.11
N SER A 73 -5.62 -19.41 -1.91
CA SER A 73 -6.76 -19.93 -2.68
C SER A 73 -6.71 -19.48 -4.14
N LYS A 74 -6.04 -18.35 -4.39
CA LYS A 74 -5.86 -17.76 -5.71
C LYS A 74 -4.60 -16.90 -5.72
N LYS A 75 -3.96 -16.79 -6.88
CA LYS A 75 -2.93 -15.81 -7.16
C LYS A 75 -3.14 -15.23 -8.55
N GLU A 76 -2.91 -13.94 -8.69
CA GLU A 76 -3.11 -13.19 -9.94
C GLU A 76 -1.94 -12.27 -10.20
N VAL A 77 -1.54 -12.12 -11.47
CA VAL A 77 -0.79 -10.96 -11.94
C VAL A 77 -1.82 -9.89 -12.27
N ILE A 78 -1.91 -8.87 -11.43
CA ILE A 78 -2.93 -7.81 -11.56
C ILE A 78 -2.58 -6.78 -12.63
N CYS A 79 -1.29 -6.58 -12.91
CA CYS A 79 -0.75 -5.83 -14.05
C CYS A 79 0.72 -6.18 -14.25
N HIS A 80 1.31 -5.60 -15.29
CA HIS A 80 2.75 -5.56 -15.46
C HIS A 80 3.22 -4.11 -15.37
N THR A 81 4.39 -3.91 -14.75
CA THR A 81 5.04 -2.60 -14.74
C THR A 81 5.53 -2.22 -16.14
N PRO A 82 5.90 -0.96 -16.40
CA PRO A 82 6.46 -0.55 -17.69
C PRO A 82 7.70 -1.35 -18.13
N LEU A 83 8.51 -1.87 -17.21
CA LEU A 83 9.62 -2.78 -17.51
C LEU A 83 9.18 -4.23 -17.72
N GLY A 84 7.90 -4.57 -17.50
CA GLY A 84 7.37 -5.92 -17.70
C GLY A 84 7.38 -6.79 -16.45
N TYR A 85 7.78 -6.30 -15.28
CA TYR A 85 7.66 -7.07 -14.05
C TYR A 85 6.20 -7.34 -13.71
N PRO A 86 5.83 -8.59 -13.35
CA PRO A 86 4.49 -8.89 -12.89
C PRO A 86 4.24 -8.31 -11.49
N VAL A 87 3.13 -7.62 -11.33
CA VAL A 87 2.63 -7.22 -10.01
C VAL A 87 1.66 -8.29 -9.53
N TRP A 88 2.06 -9.02 -8.51
CA TRP A 88 1.29 -10.15 -7.98
C TRP A 88 0.33 -9.73 -6.88
N ALA A 89 -0.84 -10.36 -6.85
CA ALA A 89 -1.74 -10.41 -5.71
C ALA A 89 -1.96 -11.87 -5.29
N LEU A 90 -1.76 -12.17 -4.01
CA LEU A 90 -2.01 -13.47 -3.41
C LEU A 90 -3.24 -13.39 -2.51
N PHE A 91 -4.13 -14.38 -2.61
CA PHE A 91 -5.44 -14.40 -1.96
C PHE A 91 -5.52 -15.56 -0.97
N TYR A 92 -5.79 -15.26 0.29
CA TYR A 92 -5.95 -16.24 1.35
C TYR A 92 -7.36 -16.19 1.92
N GLY A 93 -8.02 -17.33 1.96
CA GLY A 93 -9.43 -17.45 2.35
C GLY A 93 -10.35 -17.74 1.16
N ASP A 94 -11.65 -17.67 1.36
CA ASP A 94 -12.63 -17.92 0.32
C ASP A 94 -12.86 -16.66 -0.53
N PHE A 95 -12.47 -16.74 -1.79
CA PHE A 95 -12.61 -15.68 -2.80
C PHE A 95 -13.53 -16.16 -3.94
N SER A 96 -14.70 -16.66 -3.62
CA SER A 96 -15.77 -16.76 -4.61
C SER A 96 -16.14 -15.37 -5.14
N GLU A 97 -16.46 -15.28 -6.44
CA GLU A 97 -16.81 -13.99 -7.06
C GLU A 97 -18.01 -13.38 -6.33
N PRO A 98 -17.90 -12.11 -5.90
CA PRO A 98 -19.00 -11.45 -5.22
C PRO A 98 -20.17 -11.24 -6.18
N ALA A 99 -21.39 -11.40 -5.70
CA ALA A 99 -22.59 -11.11 -6.47
C ALA A 99 -22.57 -9.65 -6.99
N PRO A 100 -23.12 -9.37 -8.17
CA PRO A 100 -23.24 -8.02 -8.69
C PRO A 100 -23.95 -7.10 -7.68
N GLN A 101 -23.44 -5.89 -7.53
CA GLN A 101 -23.98 -4.92 -6.58
C GLN A 101 -23.85 -3.51 -7.14
N THR A 102 -24.54 -2.56 -6.50
CA THR A 102 -24.34 -1.15 -6.77
C THR A 102 -22.91 -0.72 -6.45
N ASN A 103 -22.44 0.37 -7.03
CA ASN A 103 -21.17 0.96 -6.66
C ASN A 103 -21.24 1.69 -5.31
N TRP A 104 -20.07 1.99 -4.71
CA TRP A 104 -20.00 2.62 -3.40
C TRP A 104 -20.73 3.98 -3.35
N SER A 105 -20.59 4.80 -4.39
CA SER A 105 -21.23 6.12 -4.46
C SER A 105 -22.75 6.01 -4.44
N ALA A 106 -23.31 5.10 -5.24
CA ALA A 106 -24.76 4.87 -5.25
C ALA A 106 -25.27 4.24 -3.94
N GLY A 107 -24.50 3.28 -3.37
CA GLY A 107 -24.83 2.68 -2.08
C GLY A 107 -24.79 3.70 -0.94
N ASN A 108 -23.81 4.60 -0.96
CA ASN A 108 -23.67 5.64 0.07
C ASN A 108 -24.72 6.75 -0.05
N GLY A 109 -25.23 7.02 -1.25
CA GLY A 109 -26.28 8.00 -1.50
C GLY A 109 -27.70 7.46 -1.37
N SER A 110 -27.90 6.14 -1.18
CA SER A 110 -29.20 5.51 -1.07
C SER A 110 -29.55 5.21 0.40
N THR A 111 -30.86 5.07 0.66
CA THR A 111 -31.35 4.59 1.96
C THR A 111 -31.13 3.09 2.15
N THR A 112 -30.66 2.38 1.12
CA THR A 112 -30.42 0.94 1.11
C THR A 112 -28.94 0.63 0.90
N TYR A 113 -28.10 0.86 1.89
CA TYR A 113 -26.66 0.50 1.87
C TYR A 113 -26.41 -0.98 1.58
N HIS A 114 -27.36 -1.85 1.85
CA HIS A 114 -27.29 -3.27 1.60
C HIS A 114 -26.94 -3.62 0.15
N ASN A 115 -27.43 -2.84 -0.80
CA ASN A 115 -27.21 -3.11 -2.23
C ASN A 115 -25.73 -2.99 -2.63
N TYR A 116 -24.95 -2.13 -1.95
CA TYR A 116 -23.52 -2.05 -2.20
C TYR A 116 -22.73 -3.07 -1.38
N TYR A 117 -23.05 -3.14 -0.09
CA TYR A 117 -22.28 -3.97 0.83
C TYR A 117 -22.60 -5.45 0.71
N GLY A 118 -23.73 -5.78 0.08
CA GLY A 118 -24.19 -7.12 -0.16
C GLY A 118 -24.37 -7.96 1.08
N ASN A 119 -25.23 -8.93 1.00
CA ASN A 119 -25.30 -9.97 2.01
C ASN A 119 -24.07 -10.86 1.87
N ARG A 120 -22.98 -10.51 2.56
CA ARG A 120 -21.89 -11.44 2.80
C ARG A 120 -22.40 -12.48 3.77
N THR A 121 -22.79 -13.62 3.25
CA THR A 121 -23.38 -14.72 4.03
C THR A 121 -22.39 -15.31 5.05
N ASP A 122 -21.07 -15.10 4.85
CA ASP A 122 -20.03 -15.60 5.73
C ASP A 122 -19.50 -14.57 6.75
N GLY A 123 -19.95 -13.32 6.66
CA GLY A 123 -19.54 -12.24 7.57
C GLY A 123 -18.05 -11.84 7.53
N LYS A 124 -17.23 -12.48 6.67
CA LYS A 124 -15.79 -12.21 6.62
C LYS A 124 -15.49 -10.90 5.91
N GLN A 125 -14.68 -10.06 6.56
CA GLN A 125 -14.14 -8.83 5.99
C GLN A 125 -12.98 -9.13 5.05
N THR A 126 -12.78 -8.28 4.03
CA THR A 126 -11.64 -8.37 3.12
C THR A 126 -10.57 -7.36 3.51
N PHE A 127 -9.38 -7.85 3.80
CA PHE A 127 -8.20 -7.06 4.17
C PHE A 127 -7.19 -7.08 3.03
N LEU A 128 -6.73 -5.90 2.59
CA LEU A 128 -5.70 -5.74 1.57
C LEU A 128 -4.43 -5.17 2.19
N PHE A 129 -3.34 -5.92 2.09
CA PHE A 129 -2.01 -5.45 2.43
C PHE A 129 -1.23 -5.15 1.15
N ILE A 130 -0.80 -3.90 0.99
CA ILE A 130 0.00 -3.41 -0.13
C ILE A 130 1.37 -3.02 0.41
N ALA A 131 2.45 -3.42 -0.26
CA ALA A 131 3.80 -2.96 0.04
C ALA A 131 4.52 -2.49 -1.22
N GLY A 132 5.60 -1.76 -1.05
CA GLY A 132 6.49 -1.36 -2.14
C GLY A 132 5.83 -0.47 -3.21
N ILE A 133 4.86 0.38 -2.85
CA ILE A 133 4.32 1.38 -3.76
C ILE A 133 5.41 2.42 -4.11
N HIS A 134 6.33 2.65 -3.19
CA HIS A 134 7.64 3.22 -3.45
C HIS A 134 8.67 2.09 -3.44
N GLY A 135 9.31 1.82 -4.58
CA GLY A 135 10.24 0.71 -4.71
C GLY A 135 11.48 0.83 -3.83
N ALA A 136 11.85 2.05 -3.41
CA ALA A 136 12.97 2.30 -2.50
C ALA A 136 12.63 2.08 -1.01
N GLU A 137 11.43 1.67 -0.66
CA GLU A 137 10.98 1.42 0.71
C GLU A 137 10.86 -0.11 0.95
N PRO A 138 11.97 -0.82 1.14
CA PRO A 138 12.00 -2.29 1.16
C PRO A 138 11.48 -2.90 2.47
N GLU A 139 11.36 -2.14 3.56
CA GLU A 139 11.06 -2.66 4.90
C GLU A 139 9.69 -3.34 4.94
N CYS A 140 8.67 -2.68 4.37
CA CYS A 140 7.34 -3.28 4.28
C CYS A 140 7.27 -4.38 3.20
N VAL A 141 8.13 -4.35 2.17
CA VAL A 141 8.27 -5.46 1.22
C VAL A 141 8.80 -6.69 1.94
N ALA A 142 9.89 -6.56 2.73
CA ALA A 142 10.41 -7.64 3.55
C ALA A 142 9.37 -8.18 4.54
N GLY A 143 8.59 -7.29 5.15
CA GLY A 143 7.46 -7.64 6.01
C GLY A 143 6.39 -8.45 5.28
N ALA A 144 5.98 -8.01 4.08
CA ALA A 144 4.99 -8.72 3.26
C ALA A 144 5.48 -10.10 2.82
N MET A 145 6.75 -10.20 2.41
CA MET A 145 7.38 -11.47 2.03
C MET A 145 7.44 -12.46 3.20
N ASN A 146 7.79 -11.98 4.40
CA ASN A 146 7.79 -12.81 5.61
C ASN A 146 6.36 -13.21 6.02
N PHE A 147 5.37 -12.33 5.85
CA PHE A 147 3.97 -12.66 6.09
C PHE A 147 3.44 -13.71 5.10
N ILE A 148 3.73 -13.59 3.81
CA ILE A 148 3.39 -14.60 2.81
C ILE A 148 4.05 -15.94 3.18
N GLN A 149 5.34 -15.95 3.49
CA GLN A 149 6.04 -17.18 3.91
C GLN A 149 5.40 -17.81 5.14
N LEU A 150 5.00 -17.01 6.13
CA LEU A 150 4.27 -17.47 7.31
C LEU A 150 2.93 -18.12 6.93
N MET A 151 2.15 -17.48 6.03
CA MET A 151 0.88 -18.01 5.54
C MET A 151 1.05 -19.33 4.76
N GLU A 152 2.13 -19.46 4.00
CA GLU A 152 2.40 -20.64 3.17
C GLU A 152 2.93 -21.84 3.98
N THR A 153 3.73 -21.59 5.02
CA THR A 153 4.49 -22.66 5.69
C THR A 153 4.26 -22.78 7.20
N GLY A 154 3.57 -21.81 7.80
CA GLY A 154 3.43 -21.70 9.26
C GLY A 154 4.63 -21.06 9.96
N ARG A 155 5.69 -20.71 9.21
CA ARG A 155 6.87 -20.01 9.71
C ARG A 155 7.32 -18.95 8.71
N ASP A 156 7.79 -17.82 9.19
CA ASP A 156 8.41 -16.79 8.34
C ASP A 156 9.82 -17.21 7.88
N PHE A 157 10.49 -16.39 7.08
CA PHE A 157 11.85 -16.69 6.60
C PHE A 157 12.91 -16.74 7.71
N ARG A 158 12.61 -16.21 8.90
CA ARG A 158 13.46 -16.33 10.09
C ARG A 158 13.23 -17.65 10.84
N GLY A 159 12.30 -18.47 10.37
CA GLY A 159 11.86 -19.69 11.05
C GLY A 159 10.90 -19.46 12.23
N LYS A 160 10.49 -18.19 12.47
CA LYS A 160 9.60 -17.80 13.56
C LYS A 160 8.16 -18.15 13.21
N ALA A 161 7.48 -18.88 14.09
CA ALA A 161 6.04 -19.13 14.01
C ALA A 161 5.26 -17.99 14.68
N ASP A 162 4.10 -17.64 14.13
CA ASP A 162 3.14 -16.75 14.77
C ASP A 162 1.71 -17.32 14.63
N PRO A 163 1.37 -18.33 15.47
CA PRO A 163 0.06 -18.97 15.38
C PRO A 163 -1.09 -17.99 15.63
N LYS A 164 -0.86 -16.94 16.42
CA LYS A 164 -1.90 -15.94 16.67
C LYS A 164 -2.19 -15.08 15.43
N LEU A 165 -1.15 -14.68 14.70
CA LEU A 165 -1.34 -13.95 13.45
C LEU A 165 -2.02 -14.82 12.38
N LEU A 166 -1.66 -16.11 12.29
CA LEU A 166 -2.31 -17.06 11.39
C LEU A 166 -3.79 -17.28 11.75
N GLU A 167 -4.09 -17.44 13.04
CA GLU A 167 -5.48 -17.54 13.52
C GLU A 167 -6.29 -16.29 13.13
N LEU A 168 -5.75 -15.10 13.39
CA LEU A 168 -6.40 -13.85 13.03
C LEU A 168 -6.62 -13.74 11.52
N ALA A 169 -5.59 -13.99 10.73
CA ALA A 169 -5.68 -13.91 9.26
C ALA A 169 -6.75 -14.88 8.71
N SER A 170 -6.92 -16.07 9.30
CA SER A 170 -7.94 -17.04 8.88
C SER A 170 -9.40 -16.57 9.04
N LYS A 171 -9.64 -15.53 9.85
CA LYS A 171 -10.96 -14.92 10.05
C LYS A 171 -11.32 -13.92 8.95
N TYR A 172 -10.42 -13.65 8.03
CA TYR A 172 -10.58 -12.68 6.95
C TYR A 172 -10.43 -13.33 5.57
N ARG A 173 -10.81 -12.59 4.56
CA ARG A 173 -10.23 -12.70 3.23
C ARG A 173 -9.02 -11.76 3.18
N VAL A 174 -7.85 -12.31 2.96
CA VAL A 174 -6.62 -11.52 2.94
C VAL A 174 -6.04 -11.48 1.54
N ILE A 175 -5.80 -10.28 1.03
CA ILE A 175 -5.09 -10.05 -0.22
C ILE A 175 -3.76 -9.43 0.12
N VAL A 176 -2.67 -9.96 -0.41
CA VAL A 176 -1.32 -9.39 -0.25
C VAL A 176 -0.73 -9.06 -1.61
N VAL A 177 -0.36 -7.79 -1.78
CA VAL A 177 0.43 -7.30 -2.93
C VAL A 177 1.82 -6.96 -2.40
N PRO A 178 2.81 -7.86 -2.54
CA PRO A 178 4.08 -7.74 -1.84
C PRO A 178 4.97 -6.60 -2.35
N CYS A 179 4.82 -6.22 -3.61
CA CYS A 179 5.50 -5.05 -4.17
C CYS A 179 4.75 -4.55 -5.40
N VAL A 180 4.37 -3.27 -5.37
CA VAL A 180 3.65 -2.62 -6.47
C VAL A 180 4.64 -2.04 -7.49
N ASN A 181 5.60 -1.24 -7.04
CA ASN A 181 6.60 -0.60 -7.90
C ASN A 181 7.85 -1.48 -8.03
N MET A 182 7.72 -2.55 -8.80
CA MET A 182 8.83 -3.46 -9.08
C MET A 182 9.96 -2.78 -9.87
N ASP A 183 9.65 -1.80 -10.72
CA ASP A 183 10.63 -1.02 -11.48
C ASP A 183 11.53 -0.21 -10.55
N GLY A 184 10.92 0.55 -9.65
CA GLY A 184 11.65 1.30 -8.62
C GLY A 184 12.41 0.39 -7.66
N ARG A 185 11.86 -0.81 -7.36
CA ARG A 185 12.55 -1.81 -6.54
C ARG A 185 13.79 -2.36 -7.24
N ALA A 186 13.74 -2.58 -8.55
CA ALA A 186 14.83 -3.14 -9.33
C ALA A 186 16.09 -2.25 -9.34
N ILE A 187 15.92 -0.93 -9.23
CA ILE A 187 17.04 0.02 -9.23
C ILE A 187 17.47 0.46 -7.83
N SER A 188 16.70 0.15 -6.79
CA SER A 188 16.98 0.57 -5.42
C SER A 188 17.86 -0.44 -4.68
N PRO A 189 18.63 -0.02 -3.66
CA PRO A 189 19.39 -0.94 -2.83
C PRO A 189 18.47 -1.89 -2.05
N ASP A 190 19.01 -3.02 -1.61
CA ASP A 190 18.24 -4.02 -0.86
C ASP A 190 17.69 -3.49 0.47
N HIS A 191 18.35 -2.49 1.04
CA HIS A 191 17.90 -1.76 2.23
C HIS A 191 18.54 -0.37 2.28
N LEU A 192 18.01 0.48 3.14
CA LEU A 192 18.51 1.85 3.36
C LEU A 192 19.13 2.01 4.74
N ARG A 193 19.21 0.91 5.51
CA ARG A 193 19.70 0.87 6.89
C ARG A 193 21.13 1.33 6.97
N GLY A 194 21.39 2.33 7.79
CA GLY A 194 22.74 2.88 8.02
C GLY A 194 23.22 3.92 6.99
N LEU A 195 22.40 4.25 5.98
CA LEU A 195 22.74 5.37 5.09
C LEU A 195 22.65 6.71 5.85
N ASP A 196 23.45 7.66 5.42
CA ASP A 196 23.25 9.06 5.81
C ASP A 196 22.02 9.66 5.10
N TRP A 197 21.59 10.85 5.57
CA TRP A 197 20.41 11.50 5.03
C TRP A 197 20.50 11.83 3.54
N ILE A 198 21.66 12.22 3.03
CA ILE A 198 21.84 12.56 1.62
C ILE A 198 21.72 11.32 0.75
N ASN A 199 22.41 10.24 1.14
CA ASN A 199 22.37 8.97 0.41
C ASN A 199 20.98 8.30 0.47
N PHE A 200 20.32 8.39 1.63
CA PHE A 200 18.90 8.00 1.74
C PHE A 200 18.03 8.76 0.74
N ARG A 201 18.17 10.09 0.65
CA ARG A 201 17.39 10.90 -0.31
C ARG A 201 17.76 10.61 -1.76
N ARG A 202 19.01 10.35 -2.05
CA ARG A 202 19.46 9.93 -3.38
C ARG A 202 18.83 8.60 -3.78
N ALA A 203 18.82 7.62 -2.89
CA ALA A 203 18.22 6.31 -3.15
C ALA A 203 16.70 6.39 -3.33
N SER A 204 16.01 7.15 -2.46
CA SER A 204 14.55 7.20 -2.45
C SER A 204 13.95 8.17 -3.47
N GLN A 205 14.45 9.40 -3.52
CA GLN A 205 13.86 10.50 -4.30
C GLN A 205 14.69 10.94 -5.51
N GLY A 206 15.93 10.44 -5.61
CA GLY A 206 16.79 10.73 -6.73
C GLY A 206 17.55 12.06 -6.66
N TYR A 207 18.32 12.32 -7.72
CA TYR A 207 19.09 13.54 -7.88
C TYR A 207 19.13 13.98 -9.37
N TRP A 208 19.26 15.28 -9.58
CA TRP A 208 19.40 15.87 -10.90
C TRP A 208 20.79 15.59 -11.50
N LYS A 209 20.98 15.86 -12.80
CA LYS A 209 22.29 15.67 -13.47
C LYS A 209 23.42 16.54 -12.90
N ASP A 210 23.07 17.66 -12.26
CA ASP A 210 24.00 18.52 -11.55
C ASP A 210 24.39 18.02 -10.14
N GLY A 211 23.83 16.88 -9.74
CA GLY A 211 24.07 16.25 -8.43
C GLY A 211 23.17 16.76 -7.31
N SER A 212 22.39 17.81 -7.50
CA SER A 212 21.43 18.30 -6.51
C SER A 212 20.27 17.33 -6.31
N LEU A 213 19.73 17.26 -5.08
CA LEU A 213 18.64 16.33 -4.76
C LEU A 213 17.34 16.79 -5.45
N VAL A 214 16.59 15.83 -6.01
CA VAL A 214 15.18 16.04 -6.40
C VAL A 214 14.36 16.38 -5.15
N GLY A 215 14.58 15.63 -4.07
CA GLY A 215 13.97 15.86 -2.78
C GLY A 215 12.46 15.61 -2.76
N TRP A 216 11.90 15.65 -1.55
CA TRP A 216 10.48 15.32 -1.33
C TRP A 216 9.50 16.19 -2.12
N ARG A 217 9.77 17.49 -2.21
CA ARG A 217 8.91 18.40 -2.97
C ARG A 217 9.01 18.16 -4.47
N GLY A 218 10.23 17.95 -4.97
CA GLY A 218 10.47 17.66 -6.38
C GLY A 218 9.84 16.36 -6.84
N SER A 219 9.95 15.29 -6.05
CA SER A 219 9.35 13.99 -6.36
C SER A 219 7.80 14.01 -6.41
N LYS A 220 7.18 15.06 -5.86
CA LYS A 220 5.73 15.29 -5.94
C LYS A 220 5.35 16.34 -6.99
N ALA A 221 6.24 17.28 -7.29
CA ALA A 221 5.96 18.38 -8.21
C ALA A 221 5.98 17.94 -9.68
N TRP A 222 6.73 16.87 -9.99
CA TRP A 222 6.89 16.35 -11.33
C TRP A 222 6.12 15.04 -11.51
N PHE A 223 5.18 15.05 -12.48
CA PHE A 223 4.34 13.90 -12.80
C PHE A 223 4.06 13.82 -14.30
N PRO A 224 4.91 13.06 -15.07
CA PRO A 224 6.06 12.26 -14.65
C PRO A 224 7.30 13.09 -14.28
N LEU A 225 8.20 12.51 -13.50
CA LEU A 225 9.54 13.03 -13.28
C LEU A 225 10.29 13.08 -14.63
N PRO A 226 10.92 14.20 -15.01
CA PRO A 226 11.60 14.31 -16.30
C PRO A 226 12.90 13.51 -16.31
N LEU A 227 12.81 12.25 -16.74
CA LEU A 227 13.89 11.27 -16.70
C LEU A 227 15.12 11.65 -17.53
N ASP A 228 14.97 12.54 -18.50
CA ASP A 228 16.08 13.10 -19.28
C ASP A 228 16.92 14.12 -18.50
N LYS A 229 16.38 14.67 -17.40
CA LYS A 229 17.05 15.69 -16.57
C LYS A 229 17.66 15.14 -15.29
N VAL A 230 17.27 13.94 -14.85
CA VAL A 230 17.81 13.33 -13.65
C VAL A 230 19.11 12.57 -13.92
N GLY A 231 20.01 12.56 -12.94
CA GLY A 231 21.15 11.66 -12.89
C GLY A 231 20.70 10.29 -12.39
N TYR A 232 19.73 10.27 -11.47
CA TYR A 232 19.08 9.07 -10.97
C TYR A 232 17.67 9.42 -10.45
N PRO A 233 16.62 8.65 -10.82
CA PRO A 233 15.24 9.00 -10.48
C PRO A 233 14.85 8.71 -9.04
N GLY A 234 15.65 7.94 -8.29
CA GLY A 234 15.20 7.31 -7.05
C GLY A 234 14.26 6.15 -7.30
N GLY A 235 13.91 5.43 -6.25
CA GLY A 235 13.00 4.30 -6.34
C GLY A 235 11.53 4.67 -6.06
N TYR A 236 11.18 5.96 -5.93
CA TYR A 236 9.79 6.39 -5.76
C TYR A 236 8.97 6.26 -7.04
N PRO A 237 9.42 6.79 -8.19
CA PRO A 237 8.69 6.61 -9.44
C PRO A 237 8.92 5.20 -10.04
N ASN A 238 8.01 4.78 -10.91
CA ASN A 238 8.27 3.67 -11.81
C ASN A 238 9.24 4.09 -12.93
N SER A 239 9.56 3.21 -13.87
CA SER A 239 10.54 3.47 -14.94
C SER A 239 10.09 4.52 -15.97
N GLU A 240 8.84 4.93 -15.94
CA GLU A 240 8.30 6.03 -16.75
C GLU A 240 8.30 7.38 -16.00
N GLY A 241 8.75 7.39 -14.75
CA GLY A 241 8.82 8.61 -13.94
C GLY A 241 7.56 8.91 -13.13
N TYR A 242 6.58 8.00 -13.10
CA TYR A 242 5.34 8.22 -12.35
C TYR A 242 5.46 7.71 -10.90
N ASN A 243 5.22 8.59 -9.94
CA ASN A 243 5.05 8.20 -8.54
C ASN A 243 3.64 7.65 -8.34
N ILE A 244 3.52 6.32 -8.25
CA ILE A 244 2.24 5.59 -8.19
C ILE A 244 1.38 6.04 -7.01
N MET A 245 1.99 6.38 -5.86
CA MET A 245 1.28 6.87 -4.68
C MET A 245 0.49 8.16 -4.97
N HIS A 246 0.99 8.98 -5.91
CA HIS A 246 0.39 10.24 -6.32
C HIS A 246 -0.34 10.17 -7.68
N ASP A 247 -0.42 9.00 -8.28
CA ASP A 247 -1.29 8.76 -9.44
C ASP A 247 -2.73 8.59 -8.97
N ALA A 248 -3.33 9.71 -8.61
CA ALA A 248 -4.58 9.75 -7.88
C ALA A 248 -5.57 10.81 -8.40
N CYS A 249 -5.45 11.20 -9.67
CA CYS A 249 -6.44 12.03 -10.31
C CYS A 249 -7.62 11.17 -10.78
N PRO A 250 -8.83 11.32 -10.21
CA PRO A 250 -9.99 10.55 -10.66
C PRO A 250 -10.28 10.79 -12.15
N GLY A 251 -10.37 9.71 -12.91
CA GLY A 251 -10.61 9.79 -14.36
C GLY A 251 -9.36 10.03 -15.23
N ASP A 252 -8.19 10.24 -14.62
CA ASP A 252 -6.93 10.45 -15.35
C ASP A 252 -5.76 9.71 -14.69
N LEU A 253 -5.94 8.42 -14.42
CA LEU A 253 -4.88 7.55 -13.93
C LEU A 253 -3.91 7.21 -15.07
N ARG A 254 -2.62 7.36 -14.82
CA ARG A 254 -1.56 7.20 -15.81
C ARG A 254 -0.92 5.81 -15.75
N THR A 255 -0.82 5.22 -14.57
CA THR A 255 -0.10 3.96 -14.37
C THR A 255 -1.04 2.75 -14.34
N GLU A 256 -0.58 1.64 -14.90
CA GLU A 256 -1.34 0.39 -14.84
C GLU A 256 -1.38 -0.15 -13.40
N GLU A 257 -0.36 0.12 -12.61
CA GLU A 257 -0.28 -0.24 -11.21
C GLU A 257 -1.41 0.41 -10.39
N ALA A 258 -1.63 1.73 -10.52
CA ALA A 258 -2.72 2.42 -9.82
C ALA A 258 -4.09 1.91 -10.28
N LYS A 259 -4.29 1.76 -11.60
CA LYS A 259 -5.53 1.21 -12.17
C LYS A 259 -5.83 -0.20 -11.65
N ALA A 260 -4.80 -1.05 -11.60
CA ALA A 260 -4.93 -2.43 -11.13
C ALA A 260 -5.31 -2.49 -9.64
N LEU A 261 -4.68 -1.68 -8.79
CA LEU A 261 -5.01 -1.61 -7.37
C LEU A 261 -6.45 -1.17 -7.13
N LEU A 262 -6.94 -0.18 -7.87
CA LEU A 262 -8.32 0.27 -7.74
C LEU A 262 -9.33 -0.80 -8.21
N LYS A 263 -9.06 -1.46 -9.35
CA LYS A 263 -9.87 -2.58 -9.83
C LYS A 263 -9.90 -3.72 -8.82
N LEU A 264 -8.74 -4.06 -8.24
CA LEU A 264 -8.62 -5.10 -7.21
C LEU A 264 -9.49 -4.76 -5.99
N ALA A 265 -9.35 -3.54 -5.45
CA ALA A 265 -10.10 -3.09 -4.29
C ALA A 265 -11.61 -3.07 -4.54
N ALA A 266 -12.04 -2.53 -5.69
CA ALA A 266 -13.45 -2.48 -6.07
C ALA A 266 -14.04 -3.87 -6.28
N ARG A 267 -13.36 -4.74 -7.07
CA ARG A 267 -13.84 -6.11 -7.37
C ARG A 267 -14.07 -6.92 -6.09
N TRP A 268 -13.12 -6.89 -5.16
CA TRP A 268 -13.17 -7.69 -3.95
C TRP A 268 -13.77 -6.96 -2.75
N ARG A 269 -14.29 -5.74 -2.98
CA ARG A 269 -14.97 -4.92 -1.96
C ARG A 269 -14.18 -4.90 -0.66
N VAL A 270 -12.93 -4.47 -0.78
CA VAL A 270 -11.99 -4.41 0.32
C VAL A 270 -12.58 -3.57 1.46
N ASP A 271 -12.53 -4.08 2.69
CA ASP A 271 -13.00 -3.40 3.90
C ASP A 271 -11.91 -2.59 4.58
N ALA A 272 -10.68 -3.07 4.46
CA ALA A 272 -9.53 -2.39 5.05
C ALA A 272 -8.28 -2.54 4.19
N VAL A 273 -7.48 -1.48 4.15
CA VAL A 273 -6.19 -1.44 3.46
C VAL A 273 -5.11 -1.05 4.45
N LEU A 274 -4.03 -1.82 4.48
CA LEU A 274 -2.75 -1.40 5.03
C LEU A 274 -1.80 -1.15 3.87
N ASN A 275 -1.39 0.11 3.68
CA ASN A 275 -0.40 0.50 2.68
C ASN A 275 0.95 0.69 3.37
N GLY A 276 1.89 -0.20 3.07
CA GLY A 276 3.20 -0.25 3.70
C GLY A 276 4.22 0.65 3.01
N HIS A 277 4.73 1.58 3.77
CA HIS A 277 5.77 2.55 3.44
C HIS A 277 6.92 2.51 4.45
N SER A 278 7.93 3.31 4.19
CA SER A 278 9.03 3.54 5.13
C SER A 278 9.54 4.98 5.02
N TYR A 279 9.96 5.54 6.13
CA TYR A 279 10.46 6.90 6.17
C TYR A 279 11.60 7.07 7.18
N GLU A 280 12.12 8.29 7.29
CA GLU A 280 13.30 8.61 8.08
C GLU A 280 13.09 8.77 9.59
N SER A 281 11.92 8.39 10.10
CA SER A 281 11.58 8.55 11.52
C SER A 281 11.26 7.22 12.17
N ALA A 282 10.99 7.21 13.48
CA ALA A 282 10.52 6.02 14.17
C ALA A 282 9.21 5.51 13.56
N PRO A 283 8.97 4.18 13.52
CA PRO A 283 7.82 3.61 12.83
C PRO A 283 6.49 4.11 13.40
N SER A 284 5.47 4.17 12.58
CA SER A 284 4.14 4.61 13.00
C SER A 284 3.06 4.17 12.04
N VAL A 285 1.87 3.91 12.53
CA VAL A 285 0.68 3.82 11.69
C VAL A 285 0.03 5.19 11.63
N ILE A 286 -0.16 5.68 10.42
CA ILE A 286 -0.75 6.99 10.15
C ILE A 286 -2.05 6.86 9.36
N ARG A 287 -2.81 7.93 9.30
CA ARG A 287 -4.05 8.00 8.55
C ARG A 287 -3.78 7.83 7.04
N GLY A 288 -4.56 6.94 6.40
CA GLY A 288 -4.49 6.71 4.96
C GLY A 288 -5.36 7.68 4.17
N THR A 289 -6.55 8.00 4.66
CA THR A 289 -7.50 8.90 3.98
C THR A 289 -8.26 9.77 4.96
N SER A 290 -8.65 10.96 4.50
CA SER A 290 -9.61 11.84 5.16
C SER A 290 -10.97 11.87 4.45
N ILE A 291 -11.07 11.20 3.31
CA ILE A 291 -12.30 11.11 2.51
C ILE A 291 -13.06 9.87 2.97
N ALA A 292 -13.86 10.02 3.99
CA ALA A 292 -14.71 8.96 4.53
C ALA A 292 -15.83 9.58 5.37
N VAL A 293 -16.84 8.79 5.67
CA VAL A 293 -17.86 9.20 6.64
C VAL A 293 -17.22 9.39 8.02
N PRO A 294 -17.75 10.29 8.88
CA PRO A 294 -17.13 10.63 10.18
C PRO A 294 -16.82 9.40 11.04
N GLU A 295 -17.70 8.41 11.05
CA GLU A 295 -17.56 7.17 11.80
C GLU A 295 -16.34 6.36 11.34
N ASN A 296 -16.08 6.30 10.04
CA ASN A 296 -14.90 5.62 9.48
C ASN A 296 -13.63 6.41 9.79
N VAL A 297 -13.68 7.75 9.80
CA VAL A 297 -12.56 8.59 10.24
C VAL A 297 -12.24 8.32 11.71
N GLN A 298 -13.25 8.28 12.58
CA GLN A 298 -13.06 7.96 13.98
C GLN A 298 -12.52 6.54 14.17
N ARG A 299 -13.05 5.57 13.43
CA ARG A 299 -12.61 4.19 13.46
C ARG A 299 -11.13 4.06 13.04
N SER A 300 -10.70 4.81 12.03
CA SER A 300 -9.29 4.84 11.62
C SER A 300 -8.36 5.35 12.71
N LYS A 301 -8.79 6.34 13.50
CA LYS A 301 -8.02 6.86 14.65
C LYS A 301 -7.85 5.81 15.73
N GLU A 302 -8.90 5.07 16.06
CA GLU A 302 -8.88 4.00 17.07
C GLU A 302 -7.89 2.88 16.66
N ILE A 303 -8.01 2.38 15.43
CA ILE A 303 -7.13 1.32 14.95
C ILE A 303 -5.67 1.78 14.89
N ARG A 304 -5.43 2.99 14.40
CA ARG A 304 -4.09 3.59 14.40
C ARG A 304 -3.49 3.66 15.79
N TYR A 305 -4.28 4.10 16.77
CA TYR A 305 -3.84 4.16 18.15
C TYR A 305 -3.48 2.77 18.69
N GLU A 306 -4.34 1.77 18.51
CA GLU A 306 -4.08 0.40 18.97
C GLU A 306 -2.84 -0.22 18.29
N CYS A 307 -2.63 0.02 16.99
CA CYS A 307 -1.41 -0.43 16.30
C CYS A 307 -0.14 0.21 16.88
N ASN A 308 -0.19 1.51 17.18
CA ASN A 308 0.94 2.20 17.79
C ASN A 308 1.17 1.75 19.24
N CYS A 309 0.11 1.44 20.00
CA CYS A 309 0.25 0.81 21.32
C CYS A 309 0.92 -0.55 21.23
N ALA A 310 0.53 -1.39 20.27
CA ALA A 310 1.14 -2.71 20.08
C ALA A 310 2.64 -2.61 19.73
N LEU A 311 3.05 -1.62 18.94
CA LEU A 311 4.46 -1.35 18.68
C LEU A 311 5.18 -0.97 19.97
N HIS A 312 4.61 -0.07 20.76
CA HIS A 312 5.19 0.36 22.04
C HIS A 312 5.33 -0.79 23.03
N GLU A 313 4.31 -1.63 23.17
CA GLU A 313 4.34 -2.84 24.03
C GLU A 313 5.44 -3.84 23.61
N ALA A 314 5.76 -3.88 22.33
CA ALA A 314 6.86 -4.67 21.80
C ALA A 314 8.25 -4.00 21.94
N GLY A 315 8.35 -2.87 22.63
CA GLY A 315 9.60 -2.11 22.81
C GLY A 315 10.01 -1.27 21.61
N ILE A 316 9.14 -1.14 20.62
CA ILE A 316 9.34 -0.29 19.45
C ILE A 316 8.60 1.02 19.69
N LEU A 317 9.35 2.10 19.98
CA LEU A 317 8.75 3.40 20.27
C LEU A 317 8.21 4.06 18.98
N PRO A 318 6.89 4.09 18.75
CA PRO A 318 6.34 4.73 17.55
C PRO A 318 6.42 6.25 17.64
N GLN A 319 6.23 6.91 16.50
CA GLN A 319 6.02 8.35 16.48
C GLN A 319 4.81 8.72 17.36
N PRO A 320 4.88 9.83 18.09
CA PRO A 320 3.73 10.32 18.82
C PRO A 320 2.53 10.49 17.87
N THR A 321 1.38 10.00 18.27
CA THR A 321 0.15 10.28 17.54
C THR A 321 -0.11 11.79 17.59
N PRO A 322 -0.29 12.44 16.44
CA PRO A 322 -0.63 13.87 16.45
C PRO A 322 -1.87 14.13 17.29
N THR A 323 -1.87 15.21 18.06
CA THR A 323 -3.07 15.67 18.76
C THR A 323 -4.16 15.98 17.74
N PRO A 324 -5.45 15.81 18.07
CA PRO A 324 -6.57 16.09 17.16
C PRO A 324 -6.48 17.44 16.48
N ASP A 325 -5.99 18.47 17.18
CA ASP A 325 -5.85 19.83 16.65
C ASP A 325 -4.76 19.98 15.57
N LYS A 326 -3.80 19.05 15.54
CA LYS A 326 -2.75 19.01 14.51
C LYS A 326 -3.05 18.03 13.37
N ASP A 327 -4.10 17.25 13.50
CA ASP A 327 -4.57 16.35 12.45
C ASP A 327 -5.35 17.16 11.39
N LYS A 328 -4.72 18.24 10.92
CA LYS A 328 -5.31 19.13 9.93
C LYS A 328 -5.61 18.35 8.67
N TYR A 329 -6.80 18.60 8.14
CA TYR A 329 -7.22 18.15 6.83
C TYR A 329 -6.12 18.45 5.80
N SER A 330 -5.57 17.41 5.19
CA SER A 330 -4.72 17.55 4.02
C SER A 330 -5.62 17.41 2.78
N PRO A 331 -5.78 18.45 1.97
CA PRO A 331 -6.60 18.36 0.76
C PRO A 331 -5.96 17.49 -0.32
N GLY A 332 -4.74 16.99 -0.08
CA GLY A 332 -4.05 16.12 -1.03
C GLY A 332 -4.74 14.77 -1.18
N ILE A 333 -5.14 14.45 -2.41
CA ILE A 333 -5.63 13.11 -2.77
C ILE A 333 -4.43 12.26 -3.17
N ASN A 334 -4.39 11.03 -2.69
CA ASN A 334 -3.42 10.02 -3.06
C ASN A 334 -4.11 8.67 -3.28
N ILE A 335 -3.36 7.63 -3.59
CA ILE A 335 -3.92 6.32 -3.91
C ILE A 335 -4.79 5.75 -2.76
N ASN A 336 -4.46 6.02 -1.50
CA ASN A 336 -5.29 5.56 -0.37
C ASN A 336 -6.69 6.16 -0.40
N ASN A 337 -6.80 7.44 -0.81
CA ASN A 337 -8.10 8.09 -0.98
C ASN A 337 -8.91 7.43 -2.10
N LEU A 338 -8.26 7.11 -3.21
CA LEU A 338 -8.93 6.44 -4.32
C LEU A 338 -9.34 5.01 -3.96
N LEU A 339 -8.52 4.26 -3.22
CA LEU A 339 -8.87 2.94 -2.72
C LEU A 339 -10.10 3.00 -1.81
N ALA A 340 -10.15 4.01 -0.91
CA ALA A 340 -11.32 4.25 -0.07
C ALA A 340 -12.56 4.59 -0.92
N LEU A 341 -12.43 5.43 -1.94
CA LEU A 341 -13.53 5.77 -2.86
C LEU A 341 -13.99 4.57 -3.70
N ALA A 342 -13.05 3.72 -4.14
CA ALA A 342 -13.36 2.57 -5.00
C ALA A 342 -14.09 1.45 -4.27
N SER A 343 -13.85 1.25 -2.97
CA SER A 343 -14.36 0.11 -2.22
C SER A 343 -15.05 0.46 -0.89
N GLY A 344 -15.01 1.72 -0.45
CA GLY A 344 -15.44 2.13 0.88
C GLY A 344 -14.47 1.73 1.99
N ALA A 345 -13.27 1.24 1.66
CA ALA A 345 -12.31 0.71 2.61
C ALA A 345 -11.82 1.76 3.61
N LEU A 346 -11.60 1.32 4.84
CA LEU A 346 -10.77 2.04 5.78
C LEU A 346 -9.31 1.83 5.38
N THR A 347 -8.61 2.92 5.04
CA THR A 347 -7.21 2.84 4.63
C THR A 347 -6.30 3.41 5.71
N LEU A 348 -5.21 2.71 5.99
CA LEU A 348 -4.13 3.17 6.86
C LEU A 348 -2.79 3.00 6.16
N THR A 349 -1.85 3.86 6.48
CA THR A 349 -0.46 3.74 6.05
C THR A 349 0.37 3.29 7.24
N LEU A 350 1.15 2.23 7.04
CA LEU A 350 2.26 1.89 7.92
C LEU A 350 3.50 2.60 7.39
N GLU A 351 4.02 3.54 8.13
CA GLU A 351 5.36 4.08 7.94
C GLU A 351 6.32 3.24 8.79
N ASN A 352 7.00 2.27 8.19
CA ASN A 352 8.13 1.60 8.83
C ASN A 352 9.30 2.59 8.90
N THR A 353 10.43 2.22 9.47
CA THR A 353 11.61 3.07 9.51
C THR A 353 12.69 2.53 8.60
N VAL A 354 13.35 3.39 7.86
CA VAL A 354 14.56 3.04 7.10
C VAL A 354 15.79 2.83 7.99
N SER A 355 15.61 2.93 9.30
CA SER A 355 16.69 2.73 10.29
C SER A 355 17.93 3.60 10.05
N TYR A 356 17.67 4.83 9.72
CA TYR A 356 18.70 5.81 9.42
C TYR A 356 19.07 6.60 10.67
N ASP A 357 20.37 6.78 10.88
CA ASP A 357 20.86 7.57 12.00
C ASP A 357 20.92 9.06 11.61
N ARG A 358 20.18 9.87 12.34
CA ARG A 358 20.15 11.32 12.13
C ARG A 358 20.73 12.03 13.35
N PRO A 359 22.06 12.21 13.39
CA PRO A 359 22.70 12.84 14.56
C PRO A 359 22.36 14.32 14.72
N ASP A 360 21.92 15.02 13.68
CA ASP A 360 22.11 16.45 13.60
C ASP A 360 20.88 17.35 13.69
N LYS A 361 19.64 16.84 13.66
CA LYS A 361 18.44 17.68 13.95
C LYS A 361 17.22 16.87 14.41
N PRO A 362 17.01 16.74 15.71
CA PRO A 362 15.66 16.43 16.16
C PRO A 362 14.74 17.61 15.78
N SER A 363 13.86 17.45 14.83
CA SER A 363 12.73 18.39 14.75
C SER A 363 11.90 18.19 16.02
N ALA A 364 11.46 19.27 16.65
CA ALA A 364 10.71 19.21 17.93
C ALA A 364 9.46 18.31 17.91
N ASN A 365 9.05 17.87 16.73
CA ASN A 365 7.83 17.09 16.50
C ASN A 365 8.07 15.71 15.88
N ILE A 366 9.31 15.30 15.64
CA ILE A 366 9.63 14.00 15.06
C ILE A 366 10.57 13.28 16.03
N ARG A 367 10.12 12.14 16.54
CA ARG A 367 10.97 11.26 17.33
C ARG A 367 12.07 10.73 16.40
N PRO A 368 13.36 10.92 16.72
CA PRO A 368 14.43 10.38 15.91
C PRO A 368 14.33 8.86 15.86
N THR A 369 14.67 8.28 14.73
CA THR A 369 14.83 6.84 14.63
C THR A 369 16.14 6.44 15.32
N ARG A 370 16.17 5.22 15.84
CA ARG A 370 17.41 4.53 16.21
C ARG A 370 17.79 3.55 15.09
N LYS A 371 18.99 3.00 15.15
CA LYS A 371 19.33 1.88 14.28
C LYS A 371 18.55 0.63 14.73
N TYR A 372 17.64 0.18 13.89
CA TYR A 372 16.87 -1.04 14.09
C TYR A 372 17.57 -2.22 13.41
N GLU A 373 17.47 -3.40 14.00
CA GLU A 373 17.91 -4.63 13.35
C GLU A 373 16.92 -5.07 12.27
N PHE A 374 17.38 -5.80 11.26
CA PHE A 374 16.52 -6.32 10.20
C PHE A 374 15.34 -7.13 10.74
N THR A 375 15.55 -7.88 11.82
CA THR A 375 14.49 -8.64 12.50
C THR A 375 13.42 -7.73 13.07
N GLU A 376 13.80 -6.60 13.67
CA GLU A 376 12.88 -5.63 14.23
C GLU A 376 12.07 -4.93 13.13
N LEU A 377 12.69 -4.63 11.98
CA LEU A 377 12.00 -4.02 10.83
C LEU A 377 10.90 -4.93 10.26
N VAL A 378 11.16 -6.25 10.22
CA VAL A 378 10.12 -7.24 9.89
C VAL A 378 9.05 -7.30 10.99
N ASP A 379 9.46 -7.30 12.27
CA ASP A 379 8.53 -7.36 13.40
C ASP A 379 7.59 -6.15 13.43
N VAL A 380 8.02 -4.95 13.05
CA VAL A 380 7.12 -3.77 12.89
C VAL A 380 5.91 -4.10 12.03
N THR A 381 6.14 -4.67 10.85
CA THR A 381 5.05 -5.04 9.94
C THR A 381 4.16 -6.13 10.53
N MET A 382 4.75 -7.19 11.11
CA MET A 382 4.01 -8.32 11.68
C MET A 382 3.16 -7.92 12.89
N ILE A 383 3.68 -7.04 13.75
CA ILE A 383 2.97 -6.51 14.92
C ILE A 383 1.76 -5.66 14.46
N VAL A 384 1.97 -4.77 13.48
CA VAL A 384 0.89 -3.93 12.97
C VAL A 384 -0.19 -4.75 12.29
N LEU A 385 0.17 -5.73 11.46
CA LEU A 385 -0.80 -6.66 10.86
C LEU A 385 -1.63 -7.37 11.94
N LYS A 386 -0.98 -7.89 12.98
CA LYS A 386 -1.65 -8.57 14.10
C LYS A 386 -2.62 -7.66 14.82
N ALA A 387 -2.20 -6.45 15.17
CA ALA A 387 -3.02 -5.47 15.88
C ALA A 387 -4.21 -5.00 15.03
N TYR A 388 -3.96 -4.74 13.75
CA TYR A 388 -5.00 -4.29 12.82
C TYR A 388 -6.08 -5.37 12.64
N LEU A 389 -5.68 -6.62 12.35
CA LEU A 389 -6.62 -7.73 12.21
C LEU A 389 -7.36 -8.03 13.52
N ALA A 390 -6.68 -8.02 14.66
CA ALA A 390 -7.33 -8.22 15.98
C ALA A 390 -8.40 -7.16 16.25
N ASN A 391 -8.11 -5.91 15.89
CA ASN A 391 -9.07 -4.81 16.07
C ASN A 391 -10.31 -4.95 15.19
N GLY A 392 -10.16 -5.37 13.94
CA GLY A 392 -11.28 -5.59 13.03
C GLY A 392 -12.23 -6.74 13.43
N LEU A 393 -11.78 -7.65 14.33
CA LEU A 393 -12.65 -8.67 14.94
C LEU A 393 -13.44 -8.15 16.13
N LYS A 394 -12.93 -7.13 16.84
CA LYS A 394 -13.68 -6.49 17.93
C LYS A 394 -14.90 -5.72 17.39
N ARG A 395 -14.70 -5.07 16.25
CA ARG A 395 -15.72 -4.27 15.53
C ARG A 395 -15.33 -4.16 14.05
N PRO A 396 -16.28 -4.18 13.10
CA PRO A 396 -15.98 -4.03 11.68
C PRO A 396 -15.09 -2.82 11.38
N PHE A 397 -14.23 -2.96 10.35
CA PHE A 397 -13.31 -1.91 9.95
C PHE A 397 -14.01 -0.63 9.55
N VAL A 398 -15.09 -0.77 8.78
CA VAL A 398 -15.85 0.36 8.25
C VAL A 398 -17.26 0.38 8.79
N TYR A 399 -17.75 1.59 9.05
CA TYR A 399 -19.15 1.82 9.28
C TYR A 399 -19.88 1.74 7.93
N ARG A 400 -20.85 0.84 7.85
CA ARG A 400 -21.63 0.62 6.64
C ARG A 400 -23.10 0.99 6.80
N GLY A 401 -23.42 1.81 7.80
CA GLY A 401 -24.78 2.05 8.23
C GLY A 401 -25.34 0.87 9.03
N SER A 402 -26.16 1.15 10.01
CA SER A 402 -27.01 0.11 10.59
C SER A 402 -28.33 0.12 9.86
N GLU A 403 -28.99 -1.03 9.81
CA GLU A 403 -30.36 -1.17 9.25
C GLU A 403 -31.36 -0.22 9.93
N LYS A 404 -30.96 0.49 11.00
CA LYS A 404 -31.80 1.32 11.85
C LYS A 404 -31.43 2.81 11.89
N VAL A 405 -30.55 3.29 11.00
CA VAL A 405 -30.15 4.71 11.05
C VAL A 405 -31.24 5.65 10.55
N TYR A 406 -32.14 5.15 9.74
CA TYR A 406 -33.32 5.89 9.33
C TYR A 406 -34.52 5.04 9.76
N GLY A 407 -35.08 5.39 10.91
CA GLY A 407 -36.13 4.63 11.53
C GLY A 407 -37.24 4.22 10.59
N ASP A 408 -37.61 2.98 10.69
CA ASP A 408 -38.94 2.52 10.38
C ASP A 408 -39.92 3.01 11.43
#